data_815d18117886403b3215efb5d30c30e4
#
_entry.id   815d18117886403b3215efb5d30c30e4
#
_cell.length_a   1.000
_cell.length_b   1.000
_cell.length_c   1.000
_cell.angle_alpha   90.00
_cell.angle_beta   90.00
_cell.angle_gamma   90.00
#
_symmetry.space_group_name_H-M   'P 1'
#
loop_
_entity.id
_entity.type
_entity.pdbx_description
1 polymer ?
#
loop_
_entity_poly.entity_id
_entity_poly.type
_entity_poly.pdbx_seq_one_letter_code
_entity_poly.pdbx_strand_id
1 'polypeptide(L)'
;ANEYKILKKVLQNQPFPTTLMLGNHDRRDTFLEVFPKLTTRFQHGSINFGNSKILYLDTLNENAKNKHGGLMCEERLQWLEANLSLGSGPIILLAHHHMLTSGFDGMDKINLQNGRQVADIIAASKRCQMVVNGHIHRIIVSTYKGVTHTMIKSPCHQMPMVLGAGTSRLSIAEPGGYGLLLLDEETPLLHHIDVIPSSSGIHSDSLSKIEY
;
A
#
# COMPACT_ATOMS: atom_id res chain seq x y z
N ALA A 1 -19.38 -6.74 7.72
CA ALA A 1 -18.95 -7.39 8.98
C ALA A 1 -18.48 -8.83 8.79
N ASN A 2 -19.14 -9.65 7.95
CA ASN A 2 -18.76 -11.06 7.78
C ASN A 2 -17.35 -11.25 7.21
N GLU A 3 -16.96 -10.49 6.22
CA GLU A 3 -15.65 -10.52 5.59
C GLU A 3 -14.54 -10.22 6.60
N TYR A 4 -14.72 -9.23 7.45
CA TYR A 4 -13.76 -8.92 8.52
C TYR A 4 -13.68 -10.01 9.59
N LYS A 5 -14.78 -10.71 9.88
CA LYS A 5 -14.77 -11.87 10.79
C LYS A 5 -13.98 -13.04 10.20
N ILE A 6 -14.11 -13.28 8.90
CA ILE A 6 -13.31 -14.29 8.18
C ILE A 6 -11.84 -13.89 8.21
N LEU A 7 -11.51 -12.66 7.84
CA LEU A 7 -10.14 -12.13 7.90
C LEU A 7 -9.54 -12.30 9.31
N LYS A 8 -10.29 -11.94 10.35
CA LYS A 8 -9.83 -12.10 11.73
C LYS A 8 -9.45 -13.54 12.08
N LYS A 9 -10.26 -14.52 11.64
CA LYS A 9 -9.95 -15.95 11.85
C LYS A 9 -8.65 -16.37 11.14
N VAL A 10 -8.43 -15.90 9.92
CA VAL A 10 -7.20 -16.17 9.16
C VAL A 10 -5.99 -15.57 9.87
N LEU A 11 -6.09 -14.33 10.34
CA LEU A 11 -5.00 -13.61 10.98
C LEU A 11 -4.62 -14.15 12.36
N GLN A 12 -5.58 -14.74 13.09
CA GLN A 12 -5.33 -15.32 14.43
C GLN A 12 -4.30 -16.46 14.42
N ASN A 13 -4.13 -17.12 13.30
CA ASN A 13 -3.24 -18.28 13.15
C ASN A 13 -1.91 -17.94 12.46
N GLN A 14 -1.64 -16.65 12.21
CA GLN A 14 -0.39 -16.26 11.58
C GLN A 14 0.76 -16.22 12.59
N PRO A 15 1.94 -16.75 12.26
CA PRO A 15 3.10 -16.78 13.15
C PRO A 15 3.85 -15.44 13.28
N PHE A 16 3.38 -14.39 12.63
CA PHE A 16 4.02 -13.07 12.56
C PHE A 16 3.03 -11.95 12.91
N PRO A 17 3.53 -10.81 13.42
CA PRO A 17 2.70 -9.63 13.69
C PRO A 17 2.03 -9.11 12.41
N THR A 18 0.77 -8.73 12.51
CA THR A 18 -0.01 -8.23 11.38
C THR A 18 -0.55 -6.85 11.68
N THR A 19 -0.36 -5.91 10.75
CA THR A 19 -0.95 -4.57 10.78
C THR A 19 -1.91 -4.43 9.60
N LEU A 20 -3.13 -3.98 9.89
CA LEU A 20 -4.15 -3.79 8.88
C LEU A 20 -4.21 -2.32 8.44
N MET A 21 -4.41 -2.10 7.14
CA MET A 21 -4.67 -0.80 6.53
C MET A 21 -6.04 -0.82 5.85
N LEU A 22 -6.69 0.34 5.79
CA LEU A 22 -7.97 0.47 5.09
C LEU A 22 -7.77 0.88 3.63
N GLY A 23 -8.54 0.23 2.73
CA GLY A 23 -8.65 0.57 1.32
C GLY A 23 -10.00 1.21 0.99
N ASN A 24 -10.23 1.48 -0.28
CA ASN A 24 -11.44 2.16 -0.78
C ASN A 24 -12.74 1.34 -0.65
N HIS A 25 -12.66 0.05 -0.43
CA HIS A 25 -13.81 -0.83 -0.20
C HIS A 25 -14.14 -1.04 1.28
N ASP A 26 -13.31 -0.53 2.18
CA ASP A 26 -13.50 -0.67 3.61
C ASP A 26 -14.51 0.33 4.19
N ARG A 27 -14.99 0.01 5.41
CA ARG A 27 -15.84 0.85 6.25
C ARG A 27 -15.26 0.88 7.66
N ARG A 28 -14.97 2.06 8.19
CA ARG A 28 -14.34 2.23 9.51
C ARG A 28 -15.20 1.68 10.64
N ASP A 29 -16.48 2.00 10.64
CA ASP A 29 -17.43 1.52 11.65
C ASP A 29 -17.45 -0.01 11.71
N THR A 30 -17.70 -0.65 10.58
CA THR A 30 -17.75 -2.11 10.45
C THR A 30 -16.39 -2.78 10.74
N PHE A 31 -15.29 -2.12 10.37
CA PHE A 31 -13.95 -2.59 10.69
C PHE A 31 -13.71 -2.57 12.21
N LEU A 32 -14.07 -1.48 12.88
CA LEU A 32 -13.90 -1.31 14.33
C LEU A 32 -14.76 -2.27 15.15
N GLU A 33 -15.94 -2.68 14.67
CA GLU A 33 -16.74 -3.72 15.32
C GLU A 33 -15.97 -5.05 15.47
N VAL A 34 -15.10 -5.36 14.53
CA VAL A 34 -14.35 -6.62 14.51
C VAL A 34 -12.93 -6.47 15.07
N PHE A 35 -12.32 -5.30 14.88
CA PHE A 35 -10.97 -4.96 15.32
C PHE A 35 -10.95 -3.76 16.28
N PRO A 36 -11.51 -3.88 17.50
CA PRO A 36 -11.76 -2.74 18.39
C PRO A 36 -10.50 -2.13 19.04
N LYS A 37 -9.31 -2.67 18.78
CA LYS A 37 -8.05 -2.23 19.43
C LYS A 37 -7.48 -0.92 18.88
N LEU A 38 -8.19 -0.27 17.96
CA LEU A 38 -7.78 1.04 17.46
C LEU A 38 -8.10 2.12 18.48
N THR A 39 -7.10 2.86 18.89
CA THR A 39 -7.21 3.95 19.86
C THR A 39 -7.45 5.31 19.21
N THR A 40 -7.35 5.39 17.89
CA THR A 40 -7.49 6.62 17.12
C THR A 40 -8.68 6.57 16.17
N ARG A 41 -9.18 7.74 15.79
CA ARG A 41 -10.26 7.89 14.80
C ARG A 41 -9.90 7.31 13.42
N PHE A 42 -8.60 7.30 13.07
CA PHE A 42 -8.09 6.88 11.78
C PHE A 42 -7.14 5.69 11.92
N GLN A 43 -7.17 4.80 10.93
CA GLN A 43 -6.30 3.63 10.86
C GLN A 43 -4.95 4.00 10.22
N HIS A 44 -4.19 4.84 10.89
CA HIS A 44 -2.82 5.18 10.56
C HIS A 44 -1.88 4.90 11.75
N GLY A 45 -0.60 4.78 11.48
CA GLY A 45 0.36 4.54 12.55
C GLY A 45 1.78 4.37 12.03
N SER A 46 2.66 3.96 12.92
CA SER A 46 4.06 3.71 12.62
C SER A 46 4.55 2.39 13.21
N ILE A 47 5.49 1.77 12.53
CA ILE A 47 6.21 0.57 12.97
C ILE A 47 7.70 0.91 12.90
N ASN A 48 8.43 0.68 13.99
CA ASN A 48 9.89 0.81 13.98
C ASN A 48 10.49 -0.54 13.59
N PHE A 49 11.45 -0.51 12.68
CA PHE A 49 12.19 -1.68 12.21
C PHE A 49 13.69 -1.32 12.12
N GLY A 50 14.46 -1.74 13.11
CA GLY A 50 15.85 -1.27 13.26
C GLY A 50 15.92 0.25 13.34
N ASN A 51 16.74 0.88 12.51
CA ASN A 51 16.84 2.33 12.36
C ASN A 51 15.76 2.93 11.45
N SER A 52 15.02 2.10 10.71
CA SER A 52 13.98 2.52 9.77
C SER A 52 12.63 2.67 10.45
N LYS A 53 11.79 3.55 9.92
CA LYS A 53 10.40 3.70 10.33
C LYS A 53 9.48 3.42 9.14
N ILE A 54 8.48 2.58 9.34
CA ILE A 54 7.40 2.37 8.39
C ILE A 54 6.20 3.20 8.87
N LEU A 55 5.72 4.13 8.04
CA LEU A 55 4.47 4.84 8.28
C LEU A 55 3.38 4.22 7.41
N TYR A 56 2.21 3.96 7.98
CA TYR A 56 1.04 3.53 7.21
C TYR A 56 -0.09 4.53 7.36
N LEU A 57 -0.72 4.90 6.23
CA LEU A 57 -1.70 5.97 6.15
C LEU A 57 -3.11 5.44 5.98
N ASP A 58 -4.05 6.01 6.72
CA ASP A 58 -5.47 5.91 6.41
C ASP A 58 -5.84 6.96 5.35
N THR A 59 -5.99 6.53 4.12
CA THR A 59 -6.40 7.39 2.99
C THR A 59 -7.87 7.22 2.63
N LEU A 60 -8.63 6.40 3.36
CA LEU A 60 -10.05 6.16 3.09
C LEU A 60 -10.86 7.45 3.21
N ASN A 61 -11.71 7.71 2.23
CA ASN A 61 -12.70 8.78 2.22
C ASN A 61 -14.11 8.20 2.02
N GLU A 62 -14.81 7.92 3.11
CA GLU A 62 -16.15 7.35 3.08
C GLU A 62 -17.20 8.28 2.46
N ASN A 63 -16.87 9.58 2.35
CA ASN A 63 -17.72 10.62 1.74
C ASN A 63 -17.30 10.97 0.30
N ALA A 64 -16.44 10.17 -0.32
CA ALA A 64 -15.99 10.43 -1.69
C ALA A 64 -17.18 10.40 -2.67
N LYS A 65 -17.36 11.47 -3.46
CA LYS A 65 -18.41 11.55 -4.48
C LYS A 65 -18.30 10.44 -5.53
N ASN A 66 -17.06 10.04 -5.86
CA ASN A 66 -16.75 8.95 -6.77
C ASN A 66 -16.72 7.57 -6.09
N LYS A 67 -17.06 7.49 -4.80
CA LYS A 67 -17.14 6.30 -3.93
C LYS A 67 -15.83 5.57 -3.67
N HIS A 68 -14.76 5.83 -4.41
CA HIS A 68 -13.51 5.05 -4.34
C HIS A 68 -12.25 5.91 -4.22
N GLY A 69 -12.35 7.23 -4.30
CA GLY A 69 -11.20 8.13 -4.15
C GLY A 69 -10.81 8.34 -2.69
N GLY A 70 -9.51 8.47 -2.46
CA GLY A 70 -8.96 8.78 -1.16
C GLY A 70 -8.91 10.28 -0.86
N LEU A 71 -8.75 10.61 0.40
CA LEU A 71 -8.48 11.98 0.87
C LEU A 71 -7.73 11.94 2.18
N MET A 72 -6.73 12.76 2.36
CA MET A 72 -6.10 13.07 3.65
C MET A 72 -6.69 14.38 4.18
N CYS A 73 -7.50 14.33 5.25
CA CYS A 73 -7.99 15.55 5.91
C CYS A 73 -6.86 16.20 6.73
N GLU A 74 -7.10 17.42 7.19
CA GLU A 74 -6.12 18.22 7.92
C GLU A 74 -5.51 17.47 9.12
N GLU A 75 -6.31 16.80 9.93
CA GLU A 75 -5.84 16.00 11.08
C GLU A 75 -4.85 14.91 10.65
N ARG A 76 -5.10 14.20 9.52
CA ARG A 76 -4.20 13.17 8.99
C ARG A 76 -2.94 13.77 8.36
N LEU A 77 -3.03 14.95 7.75
CA LEU A 77 -1.87 15.66 7.22
C LEU A 77 -0.94 16.11 8.36
N GLN A 78 -1.48 16.71 9.41
CA GLN A 78 -0.73 17.12 10.60
C GLN A 78 -0.05 15.92 11.28
N TRP A 79 -0.77 14.78 11.39
CA TRP A 79 -0.18 13.55 11.90
C TRP A 79 1.00 13.07 11.04
N LEU A 80 0.86 13.13 9.71
CA LEU A 80 1.91 12.75 8.77
C LEU A 80 3.15 13.66 8.93
N GLU A 81 2.96 14.97 8.91
CA GLU A 81 4.05 15.95 9.09
C GLU A 81 4.80 15.76 10.40
N ALA A 82 4.07 15.58 11.51
CA ALA A 82 4.67 15.30 12.80
C ALA A 82 5.51 14.02 12.79
N ASN A 83 5.00 12.94 12.18
CA ASN A 83 5.73 11.67 12.13
C ASN A 83 6.92 11.67 11.16
N LEU A 84 6.85 12.43 10.08
CA LEU A 84 7.98 12.67 9.17
C LEU A 84 9.10 13.45 9.84
N SER A 85 8.80 14.30 10.82
CA SER A 85 9.77 15.10 11.57
C SER A 85 10.44 14.35 12.71
N LEU A 86 9.82 13.29 13.24
CA LEU A 86 10.29 12.56 14.41
C LEU A 86 11.39 11.53 14.07
N GLY A 87 12.56 11.67 14.71
CA GLY A 87 13.71 10.77 14.56
C GLY A 87 14.60 11.13 13.37
N SER A 88 15.60 10.32 13.07
CA SER A 88 16.62 10.55 12.04
C SER A 88 16.73 9.48 10.96
N GLY A 89 16.25 8.27 11.20
CA GLY A 89 16.35 7.15 10.26
C GLY A 89 15.46 7.29 9.02
N PRO A 90 15.68 6.44 8.02
CA PRO A 90 14.89 6.43 6.80
C PRO A 90 13.43 6.05 7.06
N ILE A 91 12.54 6.51 6.18
CA ILE A 91 11.10 6.26 6.26
C ILE A 91 10.65 5.54 4.99
N ILE A 92 9.87 4.48 5.17
CA ILE A 92 9.05 3.87 4.14
C ILE A 92 7.59 4.19 4.45
N LEU A 93 6.83 4.60 3.45
CA LEU A 93 5.45 4.99 3.63
C LEU A 93 4.53 4.04 2.87
N LEU A 94 3.51 3.54 3.54
CA LEU A 94 2.48 2.69 2.97
C LEU A 94 1.15 3.44 2.90
N ALA A 95 0.49 3.44 1.76
CA ALA A 95 -0.82 4.03 1.58
C ALA A 95 -1.63 3.23 0.55
N HIS A 96 -2.94 3.11 0.74
CA HIS A 96 -3.75 2.39 -0.24
C HIS A 96 -3.84 3.15 -1.56
N HIS A 97 -4.36 4.40 -1.54
CA HIS A 97 -4.53 5.19 -2.75
C HIS A 97 -3.20 5.75 -3.24
N HIS A 98 -2.98 5.68 -4.55
CA HIS A 98 -1.83 6.29 -5.21
C HIS A 98 -1.93 7.82 -5.21
N MET A 99 -0.78 8.48 -5.16
CA MET A 99 -0.67 9.94 -4.98
C MET A 99 -0.41 10.68 -6.31
N LEU A 100 0.22 9.99 -7.25
CA LEU A 100 0.64 10.52 -8.55
C LEU A 100 -0.16 9.85 -9.67
N THR A 101 -0.19 10.47 -10.84
CA THR A 101 -0.83 9.87 -12.01
C THR A 101 -0.17 8.55 -12.40
N SER A 102 -0.98 7.58 -12.75
CA SER A 102 -0.57 6.23 -13.10
C SER A 102 -0.59 5.96 -14.61
N GLY A 103 -1.32 6.78 -15.37
CA GLY A 103 -1.60 6.56 -16.78
C GLY A 103 -2.84 5.70 -17.04
N PHE A 104 -3.51 5.24 -15.98
CA PHE A 104 -4.82 4.60 -16.07
C PHE A 104 -5.91 5.61 -15.73
N ASP A 105 -6.44 6.32 -16.71
CA ASP A 105 -7.33 7.47 -16.53
C ASP A 105 -8.53 7.19 -15.61
N GLY A 106 -9.09 5.99 -15.67
CA GLY A 106 -10.18 5.57 -14.80
C GLY A 106 -9.76 5.45 -13.34
N MET A 107 -8.55 4.96 -13.08
CA MET A 107 -7.98 4.84 -11.74
C MET A 107 -7.49 6.19 -11.22
N ASP A 108 -6.96 7.04 -12.09
CA ASP A 108 -6.51 8.39 -11.73
C ASP A 108 -7.65 9.31 -11.29
N LYS A 109 -8.90 9.01 -11.70
CA LYS A 109 -10.11 9.70 -11.20
C LYS A 109 -10.49 9.32 -9.76
N ILE A 110 -9.97 8.21 -9.26
CA ILE A 110 -10.24 7.69 -7.91
C ILE A 110 -8.97 7.56 -7.07
N ASN A 111 -7.92 8.28 -7.41
CA ASN A 111 -6.68 8.36 -6.66
C ASN A 111 -6.85 9.07 -5.29
N LEU A 112 -5.76 9.37 -4.61
CA LEU A 112 -5.76 10.28 -3.47
C LEU A 112 -6.00 11.71 -3.98
N GLN A 113 -7.17 12.30 -3.67
CA GLN A 113 -7.60 13.60 -4.22
C GLN A 113 -6.60 14.73 -3.99
N ASN A 114 -5.99 14.77 -2.80
CA ASN A 114 -4.89 15.68 -2.48
C ASN A 114 -3.52 14.98 -2.52
N GLY A 115 -3.36 13.97 -3.37
CA GLY A 115 -2.15 13.16 -3.48
C GLY A 115 -0.89 13.96 -3.76
N ARG A 116 -0.98 15.00 -4.61
CA ARG A 116 0.15 15.88 -4.90
C ARG A 116 0.62 16.64 -3.67
N GLN A 117 -0.29 17.18 -2.86
CA GLN A 117 0.02 17.83 -1.59
C GLN A 117 0.71 16.85 -0.63
N VAL A 118 0.19 15.64 -0.51
CA VAL A 118 0.78 14.60 0.36
C VAL A 118 2.18 14.21 -0.14
N ALA A 119 2.37 14.05 -1.45
CA ALA A 119 3.68 13.75 -2.03
C ALA A 119 4.69 14.90 -1.82
N ASP A 120 4.24 16.16 -1.85
CA ASP A 120 5.08 17.32 -1.56
C ASP A 120 5.54 17.33 -0.09
N ILE A 121 4.63 17.06 0.86
CA ILE A 121 4.94 16.94 2.29
C ILE A 121 5.97 15.81 2.53
N ILE A 122 5.75 14.66 1.91
CA ILE A 122 6.65 13.51 2.01
C ILE A 122 8.06 13.86 1.49
N ALA A 123 8.15 14.44 0.31
CA ALA A 123 9.42 14.81 -0.30
C ALA A 123 10.18 15.89 0.49
N ALA A 124 9.46 16.83 1.09
CA ALA A 124 10.05 17.90 1.91
C ALA A 124 10.77 17.34 3.16
N SER A 125 10.38 16.19 3.67
CA SER A 125 11.01 15.56 4.84
C SER A 125 12.44 15.08 4.56
N LYS A 126 12.79 14.83 3.29
CA LYS A 126 14.09 14.27 2.82
C LYS A 126 14.48 12.92 3.45
N ARG A 127 13.57 12.31 4.19
CA ARG A 127 13.77 11.04 4.91
C ARG A 127 13.02 9.88 4.28
N CYS A 128 11.92 10.17 3.58
CA CYS A 128 11.14 9.13 2.93
C CYS A 128 11.88 8.67 1.66
N GLN A 129 12.23 7.40 1.63
CA GLN A 129 12.93 6.79 0.50
C GLN A 129 11.95 6.16 -0.49
N MET A 130 10.84 5.63 0.01
CA MET A 130 9.88 4.90 -0.81
C MET A 130 8.46 5.09 -0.28
N VAL A 131 7.52 5.23 -1.22
CA VAL A 131 6.08 5.14 -0.99
C VAL A 131 5.55 3.91 -1.72
N VAL A 132 4.86 3.02 -1.00
CA VAL A 132 4.24 1.82 -1.57
C VAL A 132 2.73 1.96 -1.54
N ASN A 133 2.09 1.80 -2.68
CA ASN A 133 0.65 1.91 -2.86
C ASN A 133 0.03 0.59 -3.35
N GLY A 134 -1.22 0.36 -3.00
CA GLY A 134 -2.09 -0.64 -3.60
C GLY A 134 -3.01 -0.04 -4.68
N HIS A 135 -4.30 -0.31 -4.58
CA HIS A 135 -5.41 0.31 -5.30
C HIS A 135 -5.49 0.03 -6.80
N ILE A 136 -4.40 0.18 -7.55
CA ILE A 136 -4.41 -0.01 -9.01
C ILE A 136 -4.31 -1.48 -9.42
N HIS A 137 -3.83 -2.34 -8.53
CA HIS A 137 -3.59 -3.75 -8.84
C HIS A 137 -2.63 -3.94 -10.02
N ARG A 138 -1.57 -3.12 -10.10
CA ARG A 138 -0.54 -3.19 -11.15
C ARG A 138 0.78 -2.66 -10.63
N ILE A 139 1.88 -3.24 -11.06
CA ILE A 139 3.20 -2.72 -10.73
C ILE A 139 3.44 -1.48 -11.58
N ILE A 140 3.62 -0.34 -10.91
CA ILE A 140 3.97 0.94 -11.53
C ILE A 140 5.01 1.59 -10.64
N VAL A 141 6.08 2.07 -11.24
CA VAL A 141 7.16 2.76 -10.51
C VAL A 141 7.33 4.14 -11.10
N SER A 142 7.42 5.13 -10.24
CA SER A 142 7.73 6.51 -10.60
C SER A 142 8.63 7.16 -9.55
N THR A 143 9.27 8.26 -9.89
CA THR A 143 10.06 9.05 -8.95
C THR A 143 9.53 10.48 -8.91
N TYR A 144 9.27 10.99 -7.72
CA TYR A 144 8.82 12.34 -7.52
C TYR A 144 9.68 13.04 -6.46
N LYS A 145 10.37 14.13 -6.86
CA LYS A 145 11.27 14.92 -5.99
C LYS A 145 12.25 14.06 -5.17
N GLY A 146 12.80 13.02 -5.81
CA GLY A 146 13.78 12.12 -5.18
C GLY A 146 13.17 10.97 -4.37
N VAL A 147 11.84 10.88 -4.23
CA VAL A 147 11.16 9.77 -3.55
C VAL A 147 10.64 8.79 -4.59
N THR A 148 10.93 7.50 -4.41
CA THR A 148 10.35 6.42 -5.23
C THR A 148 8.91 6.16 -4.82
N HIS A 149 7.99 6.20 -5.77
CA HIS A 149 6.60 5.77 -5.61
C HIS A 149 6.40 4.49 -6.39
N THR A 150 5.96 3.43 -5.73
CA THR A 150 5.69 2.15 -6.36
C THR A 150 4.31 1.65 -5.97
N MET A 151 3.64 0.98 -6.90
CA MET A 151 2.37 0.33 -6.70
C MET A 151 2.57 -1.17 -6.81
N ILE A 152 1.82 -1.94 -6.04
CA ILE A 152 1.94 -3.40 -5.99
C ILE A 152 0.69 -4.09 -6.56
N LYS A 153 0.87 -5.34 -6.96
CA LYS A 153 -0.22 -6.21 -7.40
C LYS A 153 -1.21 -6.49 -6.26
N SER A 154 -2.43 -6.82 -6.64
CA SER A 154 -3.42 -7.35 -5.71
C SER A 154 -3.26 -8.87 -5.56
N PRO A 155 -3.59 -9.45 -4.42
CA PRO A 155 -3.66 -10.91 -4.29
C PRO A 155 -4.85 -11.54 -5.04
N CYS A 156 -5.83 -10.75 -5.49
CA CYS A 156 -7.07 -11.26 -6.09
C CYS A 156 -7.06 -11.23 -7.62
N HIS A 157 -7.01 -10.04 -8.21
CA HIS A 157 -7.08 -9.79 -9.66
C HIS A 157 -6.27 -8.56 -10.00
N GLN A 158 -5.95 -8.37 -11.28
CA GLN A 158 -5.14 -7.25 -11.73
C GLN A 158 -5.92 -6.30 -12.64
N MET A 159 -5.48 -5.05 -12.74
CA MET A 159 -5.90 -4.13 -13.79
C MET A 159 -5.23 -4.55 -15.10
N PRO A 160 -5.96 -4.74 -16.22
CA PRO A 160 -5.33 -4.99 -17.51
C PRO A 160 -4.53 -3.76 -17.98
N MET A 161 -3.46 -4.00 -18.75
CA MET A 161 -2.60 -2.91 -19.26
C MET A 161 -3.29 -2.18 -20.42
N VAL A 162 -4.34 -1.40 -20.11
CA VAL A 162 -5.09 -0.58 -21.06
C VAL A 162 -4.99 0.87 -20.62
N LEU A 163 -3.94 1.54 -21.07
CA LEU A 163 -3.72 2.97 -20.82
C LEU A 163 -4.81 3.80 -21.51
N GLY A 164 -5.18 4.94 -20.91
CA GLY A 164 -6.22 5.82 -21.43
C GLY A 164 -7.66 5.31 -21.25
N ALA A 165 -7.86 4.14 -20.65
CA ALA A 165 -9.20 3.66 -20.34
C ALA A 165 -9.89 4.54 -19.30
N GLY A 166 -10.99 5.18 -19.67
CA GLY A 166 -11.74 6.11 -18.80
C GLY A 166 -12.53 5.43 -17.67
N THR A 167 -12.34 4.13 -17.43
CA THR A 167 -13.04 3.33 -16.43
C THR A 167 -12.08 2.61 -15.48
N SER A 168 -12.45 2.53 -14.21
CA SER A 168 -11.78 1.74 -13.17
C SER A 168 -12.33 0.31 -13.03
N ARG A 169 -13.26 -0.10 -13.90
CA ARG A 169 -13.99 -1.39 -13.78
C ARG A 169 -13.38 -2.52 -14.60
N LEU A 170 -12.15 -2.33 -15.08
CA LEU A 170 -11.44 -3.38 -15.81
C LEU A 170 -10.77 -4.35 -14.84
N SER A 171 -10.75 -5.61 -15.20
CA SER A 171 -10.15 -6.68 -14.42
C SER A 171 -9.66 -7.79 -15.34
N ILE A 172 -8.52 -8.38 -15.00
CA ILE A 172 -7.95 -9.53 -15.68
C ILE A 172 -7.47 -10.57 -14.66
N ALA A 173 -7.65 -11.85 -14.98
CA ALA A 173 -7.26 -12.98 -14.14
C ALA A 173 -5.77 -13.32 -14.31
N GLU A 174 -4.89 -12.36 -14.07
CA GLU A 174 -3.46 -12.64 -13.91
C GLU A 174 -3.17 -13.15 -12.49
N PRO A 175 -2.02 -13.83 -12.26
CA PRO A 175 -1.63 -14.26 -10.93
C PRO A 175 -1.70 -13.14 -9.89
N GLY A 176 -2.24 -13.45 -8.72
CA GLY A 176 -2.17 -12.58 -7.55
C GLY A 176 -0.72 -12.32 -7.15
N GLY A 177 -0.48 -11.26 -6.39
CA GLY A 177 0.86 -10.94 -5.95
C GLY A 177 0.88 -10.16 -4.65
N TYR A 178 2.08 -9.99 -4.11
CA TYR A 178 2.35 -9.18 -2.94
C TYR A 178 3.75 -8.55 -3.02
N GLY A 179 4.02 -7.58 -2.17
CA GLY A 179 5.35 -6.99 -2.01
C GLY A 179 6.07 -7.60 -0.81
N LEU A 180 7.34 -7.96 -0.99
CA LEU A 180 8.26 -8.30 0.09
C LEU A 180 9.28 -7.16 0.23
N LEU A 181 9.20 -6.44 1.35
CA LEU A 181 10.08 -5.32 1.65
C LEU A 181 11.22 -5.80 2.55
N LEU A 182 12.44 -5.74 2.03
CA LEU A 182 13.66 -5.97 2.79
C LEU A 182 14.24 -4.61 3.18
N LEU A 183 14.46 -4.43 4.47
CA LEU A 183 15.02 -3.20 5.03
C LEU A 183 16.41 -3.51 5.58
N ASP A 184 17.42 -2.89 5.01
CA ASP A 184 18.76 -2.81 5.58
C ASP A 184 19.05 -1.38 6.04
N GLU A 185 20.31 -1.10 6.41
CA GLU A 185 20.71 0.21 6.93
C GLU A 185 20.82 1.27 5.83
N GLU A 186 20.95 0.89 4.56
CA GLU A 186 21.27 1.81 3.46
C GLU A 186 20.12 1.98 2.48
N THR A 187 19.55 0.88 1.99
CA THR A 187 18.62 0.91 0.85
C THR A 187 17.46 -0.07 1.02
N PRO A 188 16.21 0.39 1.01
CA PRO A 188 15.07 -0.51 1.01
C PRO A 188 14.95 -1.22 -0.34
N LEU A 189 14.75 -2.54 -0.31
CA LEU A 189 14.46 -3.35 -1.50
C LEU A 189 13.03 -3.82 -1.45
N LEU A 190 12.26 -3.59 -2.51
CA LEU A 190 10.92 -4.13 -2.67
C LEU A 190 10.90 -5.15 -3.80
N HIS A 191 10.68 -6.40 -3.43
CA HIS A 191 10.44 -7.48 -4.38
C HIS A 191 8.95 -7.61 -4.65
N HIS A 192 8.58 -7.68 -5.92
CA HIS A 192 7.23 -8.02 -6.35
C HIS A 192 7.15 -9.53 -6.55
N ILE A 193 6.35 -10.20 -5.73
CA ILE A 193 6.22 -11.65 -5.73
C ILE A 193 4.87 -12.02 -6.34
N ASP A 194 4.88 -12.84 -7.39
CA ASP A 194 3.68 -13.44 -7.95
C ASP A 194 3.34 -14.74 -7.21
N VAL A 195 2.07 -14.92 -6.89
CA VAL A 195 1.56 -16.18 -6.34
C VAL A 195 1.36 -17.14 -7.49
N ILE A 196 2.30 -18.06 -7.65
CA ILE A 196 2.25 -19.10 -8.69
C ILE A 196 1.48 -20.30 -8.13
N PRO A 197 0.44 -20.81 -8.84
CA PRO A 197 -0.24 -22.04 -8.44
C PRO A 197 0.75 -23.20 -8.31
N SER A 198 0.57 -24.06 -7.31
CA SER A 198 1.45 -25.20 -7.02
C SER A 198 1.58 -26.23 -8.17
N SER A 199 0.67 -26.18 -9.15
CA SER A 199 0.75 -26.98 -10.39
C SER A 199 1.79 -26.46 -11.39
N SER A 200 2.27 -25.23 -11.23
CA SER A 200 3.38 -24.69 -12.03
C SER A 200 4.67 -25.10 -11.35
N GLY A 201 5.19 -26.28 -11.69
CA GLY A 201 6.42 -26.77 -11.06
C GLY A 201 7.59 -25.81 -11.22
N ILE A 202 8.30 -25.55 -10.14
CA ILE A 202 9.63 -24.97 -10.23
C ILE A 202 10.53 -26.06 -10.80
N HIS A 203 11.04 -25.87 -12.02
CA HIS A 203 11.96 -26.83 -12.61
C HIS A 203 13.28 -26.78 -11.85
N SER A 204 13.63 -27.89 -11.20
CA SER A 204 14.79 -28.02 -10.29
C SER A 204 16.14 -27.94 -10.99
N ASP A 205 16.19 -28.06 -12.31
CA ASP A 205 17.45 -28.07 -13.08
C ASP A 205 18.29 -26.79 -12.98
N SER A 206 17.66 -25.70 -12.52
CA SER A 206 18.36 -24.42 -12.28
C SER A 206 18.79 -24.23 -10.84
N LEU A 207 18.25 -24.95 -9.87
CA LEU A 207 18.56 -24.75 -8.45
C LEU A 207 19.80 -25.51 -7.99
N SER A 208 20.22 -26.56 -8.71
CA SER A 208 21.42 -27.34 -8.38
C SER A 208 22.75 -26.60 -8.59
N LYS A 209 22.72 -25.37 -9.11
CA LYS A 209 23.91 -24.54 -9.40
C LYS A 209 24.00 -23.29 -8.53
N ILE A 210 23.10 -23.10 -7.57
CA ILE A 210 23.17 -21.96 -6.63
C ILE A 210 23.86 -22.49 -5.37
N GLU A 211 25.16 -22.20 -5.25
CA GLU A 211 25.88 -22.30 -3.99
C GLU A 211 25.54 -21.06 -3.16
N TYR A 212 25.02 -21.28 -1.93
CA TYR A 212 24.76 -20.22 -0.96
C TYR A 212 26.00 -19.94 -0.13
#